data_4798437326d2a2a44de8ba6e0fdf02c4
#
_entry.id   4798437326d2a2a44de8ba6e0fdf02c4
#
_cell.length_a   1.000
_cell.length_b   1.000
_cell.length_c   1.000
_cell.angle_alpha   90.00
_cell.angle_beta   90.00
_cell.angle_gamma   90.00
#
_symmetry.space_group_name_H-M   'P 1'
#
loop_
_entity.id
_entity.type
_entity.pdbx_description
1 polymer ?
#
loop_
_entity_poly.entity_id
_entity_poly.type
_entity_poly.pdbx_seq_one_letter_code
_entity_poly.pdbx_strand_id
1 'polypeptide(L)'
;GVGAIFDMIPDYVYNNTAMAPSDFTVEPFGNDELSATLSWTNPTKNLDGSDISHIDKIIVMRLDEIIYEDSDVVPGSTSVFVDDEVPFYSYFDYTVYAVIDGVYGDFSTVKNVFFGPSCDWKLIVKTSDSEGMFDTYINVFDHNNVKYMTLSSDSSDTTTFDIPVPFGNVCFGWETTEPEPHLYSINIVIKDSDDEVVYEYTGNYAGLPSGGIFFKANNTCGGEIDCEVPTNLEYTIENGNFVLTWDSPDNPKYGYNIYRDDKLIGMSKETTFTDENVPYGGHCYSVSAFCENGITENSDEICAQRSLVCGL
;
A
#
# COMPACT_ATOMS: atom_id res chain seq x y z
N GLY A 1 -22.54 -0.49 -0.58
CA GLY A 1 -23.84 -0.68 0.08
C GLY A 1 -23.70 -0.93 1.58
N VAL A 2 -22.80 -0.24 2.31
CA VAL A 2 -22.67 -0.35 3.78
C VAL A 2 -23.45 0.76 4.50
N GLY A 3 -23.97 1.75 3.76
CA GLY A 3 -24.72 2.88 4.33
C GLY A 3 -26.13 2.58 4.82
N ALA A 4 -26.70 1.39 4.57
CA ALA A 4 -28.09 1.09 4.90
C ALA A 4 -28.29 0.31 6.22
N ILE A 5 -27.23 -0.07 6.92
CA ILE A 5 -27.35 -0.84 8.18
C ILE A 5 -27.39 0.09 9.41
N PHE A 6 -26.86 1.30 9.30
CA PHE A 6 -26.79 2.24 10.43
C PHE A 6 -28.12 2.92 10.80
N ASP A 7 -29.10 2.95 9.90
CA ASP A 7 -30.41 3.59 10.17
C ASP A 7 -31.40 2.73 10.99
N MET A 8 -31.01 1.53 11.42
CA MET A 8 -31.87 0.62 12.20
C MET A 8 -31.32 0.25 13.60
N ILE A 9 -30.26 0.92 14.06
CA ILE A 9 -29.70 0.66 15.40
C ILE A 9 -30.37 1.64 16.38
N PRO A 10 -31.05 1.16 17.41
CA PRO A 10 -31.68 2.06 18.41
C PRO A 10 -30.62 2.96 19.08
N ASP A 11 -31.03 4.18 19.50
CA ASP A 11 -30.22 5.21 20.19
C ASP A 11 -29.33 4.67 21.36
N TYR A 12 -29.59 3.46 21.80
CA TYR A 12 -28.87 2.80 22.89
C TYR A 12 -27.42 2.37 22.52
N VAL A 13 -27.10 2.22 21.24
CA VAL A 13 -25.78 1.76 20.78
C VAL A 13 -24.75 2.91 20.75
N TYR A 14 -25.19 4.14 20.65
CA TYR A 14 -24.28 5.30 20.61
C TYR A 14 -23.70 5.70 21.96
N ASN A 15 -24.33 5.32 23.07
CA ASN A 15 -23.96 5.76 24.42
C ASN A 15 -22.65 5.15 24.92
N ASN A 16 -22.15 4.04 24.31
CA ASN A 16 -20.90 3.38 24.70
C ASN A 16 -19.93 3.22 23.50
N THR A 17 -20.16 3.93 22.41
CA THR A 17 -19.28 3.89 21.24
C THR A 17 -18.20 4.95 21.39
N ALA A 18 -16.97 4.54 21.63
CA ALA A 18 -15.84 5.45 21.75
C ALA A 18 -15.63 6.27 20.47
N MET A 19 -15.25 7.54 20.62
CA MET A 19 -14.67 8.32 19.52
C MET A 19 -13.38 7.64 19.04
N ALA A 20 -12.98 7.96 17.81
CA ALA A 20 -11.71 7.51 17.26
C ALA A 20 -10.54 7.97 18.13
N PRO A 21 -9.51 7.12 18.33
CA PRO A 21 -8.23 7.59 18.85
C PRO A 21 -7.69 8.76 18.03
N SER A 22 -7.07 9.74 18.67
CA SER A 22 -6.51 10.93 18.00
C SER A 22 -4.99 10.82 17.81
N ASP A 23 -4.45 11.73 17.00
CA ASP A 23 -3.01 11.88 16.77
C ASP A 23 -2.34 10.56 16.30
N PHE A 24 -3.08 9.75 15.55
CA PHE A 24 -2.57 8.48 15.06
C PHE A 24 -1.51 8.70 13.99
N THR A 25 -0.30 8.23 14.26
CA THR A 25 0.83 8.26 13.35
C THR A 25 1.43 6.87 13.16
N VAL A 26 2.00 6.63 11.99
CA VAL A 26 2.79 5.44 11.66
C VAL A 26 4.06 5.91 10.99
N GLU A 27 5.20 5.63 11.63
CA GLU A 27 6.51 6.09 11.19
C GLU A 27 7.42 4.87 10.92
N PRO A 28 7.66 4.49 9.64
CA PRO A 28 8.63 3.47 9.28
C PRO A 28 10.05 3.80 9.79
N PHE A 29 10.81 2.80 10.23
CA PHE A 29 12.17 3.00 10.74
C PHE A 29 13.18 3.37 9.66
N GLY A 30 12.93 3.03 8.41
CA GLY A 30 13.80 3.36 7.28
C GLY A 30 13.48 2.53 6.03
N ASN A 31 14.22 2.82 4.97
CA ASN A 31 13.94 2.18 3.66
C ASN A 31 14.28 0.69 3.60
N ASP A 32 15.18 0.23 4.47
CA ASP A 32 15.67 -1.16 4.49
C ASP A 32 15.03 -2.01 5.58
N GLU A 33 14.10 -1.43 6.38
CA GLU A 33 13.51 -2.10 7.52
C GLU A 33 12.00 -2.32 7.33
N LEU A 34 11.56 -3.53 7.64
CA LEU A 34 10.15 -3.92 7.63
C LEU A 34 9.54 -3.73 9.04
N SER A 35 9.63 -2.50 9.54
CA SER A 35 9.12 -2.14 10.86
C SER A 35 8.74 -0.66 10.95
N ALA A 36 7.80 -0.34 11.83
CA ALA A 36 7.33 1.02 12.08
C ALA A 36 6.99 1.26 13.55
N THR A 37 7.15 2.52 14.00
CA THR A 37 6.56 2.98 15.26
C THR A 37 5.17 3.55 15.00
N LEU A 38 4.19 3.06 15.74
CA LEU A 38 2.83 3.57 15.77
C LEU A 38 2.61 4.33 17.07
N SER A 39 1.94 5.49 17.03
CA SER A 39 1.54 6.22 18.23
C SER A 39 0.15 6.83 18.07
N TRP A 40 -0.60 6.92 19.17
CA TRP A 40 -1.93 7.52 19.21
C TRP A 40 -2.28 8.00 20.61
N THR A 41 -3.30 8.85 20.70
CA THR A 41 -3.92 9.24 21.98
C THR A 41 -5.24 8.50 22.14
N ASN A 42 -5.41 7.80 23.25
CA ASN A 42 -6.61 7.03 23.55
C ASN A 42 -7.83 7.95 23.74
N PRO A 43 -9.03 7.58 23.27
CA PRO A 43 -10.22 8.43 23.37
C PRO A 43 -10.62 8.68 24.81
N THR A 44 -11.20 9.86 25.06
CA THR A 44 -11.76 10.27 26.36
C THR A 44 -13.27 10.45 26.34
N LYS A 45 -13.86 10.42 25.13
CA LYS A 45 -15.28 10.66 24.90
C LYS A 45 -15.90 9.56 24.04
N ASN A 46 -17.15 9.29 24.31
CA ASN A 46 -18.03 8.53 23.42
C ASN A 46 -18.58 9.45 22.29
N LEU A 47 -19.16 8.87 21.25
CA LEU A 47 -19.75 9.60 20.12
C LEU A 47 -20.90 10.53 20.55
N ASP A 48 -21.58 10.25 21.67
CA ASP A 48 -22.62 11.11 22.26
C ASP A 48 -22.05 12.27 23.09
N GLY A 49 -20.70 12.35 23.22
CA GLY A 49 -20.00 13.36 23.99
C GLY A 49 -19.83 13.05 25.49
N SER A 50 -20.35 11.92 25.99
CA SER A 50 -20.14 11.47 27.37
C SER A 50 -18.68 11.08 27.61
N ASP A 51 -18.25 11.16 28.88
CA ASP A 51 -16.89 10.78 29.27
C ASP A 51 -16.72 9.25 29.28
N ILE A 52 -15.58 8.79 28.79
CA ILE A 52 -15.15 7.39 28.90
C ILE A 52 -14.49 7.19 30.27
N SER A 53 -15.02 6.24 31.05
CA SER A 53 -14.46 5.88 32.37
C SER A 53 -13.45 4.75 32.29
N HIS A 54 -13.54 3.86 31.30
CA HIS A 54 -12.63 2.75 31.06
C HIS A 54 -12.64 2.37 29.58
N ILE A 55 -11.59 1.72 29.13
CA ILE A 55 -11.46 1.10 27.81
C ILE A 55 -11.10 -0.36 28.05
N ASP A 56 -11.86 -1.30 27.48
CA ASP A 56 -11.58 -2.72 27.64
C ASP A 56 -10.27 -3.09 26.91
N LYS A 57 -10.13 -2.57 25.68
CA LYS A 57 -8.90 -2.73 24.92
C LYS A 57 -8.80 -1.74 23.75
N ILE A 58 -7.59 -1.50 23.32
CA ILE A 58 -7.25 -0.91 22.01
C ILE A 58 -6.86 -2.04 21.04
N ILE A 59 -7.29 -1.92 19.82
CA ILE A 59 -6.92 -2.83 18.72
C ILE A 59 -6.25 -2.03 17.64
N VAL A 60 -5.11 -2.54 17.14
CA VAL A 60 -4.44 -2.02 15.95
C VAL A 60 -4.49 -3.09 14.85
N MET A 61 -4.84 -2.66 13.65
CA MET A 61 -4.86 -3.50 12.45
C MET A 61 -3.90 -2.95 11.42
N ARG A 62 -3.27 -3.86 10.67
CA ARG A 62 -2.59 -3.60 9.41
C ARG A 62 -3.41 -4.28 8.31
N LEU A 63 -3.97 -3.51 7.39
CA LEU A 63 -5.03 -3.96 6.48
C LEU A 63 -6.19 -4.59 7.27
N ASP A 64 -6.48 -5.87 7.04
CA ASP A 64 -7.56 -6.63 7.70
C ASP A 64 -7.04 -7.53 8.83
N GLU A 65 -5.75 -7.46 9.18
CA GLU A 65 -5.12 -8.29 10.20
C GLU A 65 -4.96 -7.52 11.52
N ILE A 66 -5.37 -8.12 12.64
CA ILE A 66 -5.08 -7.59 13.98
C ILE A 66 -3.62 -7.89 14.30
N ILE A 67 -2.80 -6.84 14.48
CA ILE A 67 -1.38 -6.94 14.79
C ILE A 67 -1.07 -6.59 16.25
N TYR A 68 -2.01 -5.95 16.95
CA TYR A 68 -1.81 -5.59 18.36
C TYR A 68 -3.14 -5.45 19.09
N GLU A 69 -3.17 -5.93 20.32
CA GLU A 69 -4.23 -5.69 21.31
C GLU A 69 -3.62 -5.32 22.66
N ASP A 70 -4.13 -4.25 23.29
CA ASP A 70 -3.74 -3.85 24.64
C ASP A 70 -4.99 -3.68 25.51
N SER A 71 -5.02 -4.30 26.68
CA SER A 71 -6.12 -4.22 27.66
C SER A 71 -5.78 -3.40 28.91
N ASP A 72 -4.54 -2.89 29.03
CA ASP A 72 -4.14 -2.00 30.13
C ASP A 72 -4.14 -0.54 29.67
N VAL A 73 -5.33 -0.07 29.26
CA VAL A 73 -5.52 1.19 28.56
C VAL A 73 -6.15 2.25 29.45
N VAL A 74 -5.51 3.41 29.53
CA VAL A 74 -6.03 4.59 30.25
C VAL A 74 -6.61 5.59 29.24
N PRO A 75 -7.90 6.03 29.39
CA PRO A 75 -8.46 7.09 28.57
C PRO A 75 -7.59 8.35 28.58
N GLY A 76 -7.32 8.92 27.39
CA GLY A 76 -6.53 10.14 27.21
C GLY A 76 -5.01 9.97 27.32
N SER A 77 -4.50 8.76 27.63
CA SER A 77 -3.06 8.53 27.57
C SER A 77 -2.59 8.32 26.14
N THR A 78 -1.30 8.63 25.90
CA THR A 78 -0.63 8.28 24.64
C THR A 78 -0.15 6.82 24.74
N SER A 79 -0.44 6.05 23.72
CA SER A 79 0.03 4.68 23.54
C SER A 79 1.01 4.61 22.36
N VAL A 80 1.95 3.66 22.46
CA VAL A 80 2.96 3.42 21.42
C VAL A 80 3.09 1.91 21.21
N PHE A 81 3.16 1.50 19.95
CA PHE A 81 3.41 0.12 19.53
C PHE A 81 4.46 0.09 18.42
N VAL A 82 5.29 -0.93 18.37
CA VAL A 82 6.22 -1.17 17.27
C VAL A 82 5.75 -2.40 16.51
N ASP A 83 5.37 -2.19 15.23
CA ASP A 83 5.14 -3.28 14.29
C ASP A 83 6.49 -3.68 13.69
N ASP A 84 7.03 -4.81 14.09
CA ASP A 84 8.29 -5.39 13.61
C ASP A 84 8.07 -6.66 12.77
N GLU A 85 6.82 -6.94 12.40
CA GLU A 85 6.40 -8.08 11.59
C GLU A 85 5.77 -7.66 10.25
N VAL A 86 6.18 -6.52 9.67
CA VAL A 86 5.71 -6.11 8.34
C VAL A 86 6.14 -7.17 7.31
N PRO A 87 5.21 -7.78 6.54
CA PRO A 87 5.50 -9.02 5.82
C PRO A 87 6.39 -8.82 4.58
N PHE A 88 6.37 -7.65 3.94
CA PHE A 88 7.13 -7.35 2.74
C PHE A 88 7.16 -5.85 2.44
N TYR A 89 8.02 -5.43 1.52
CA TYR A 89 8.10 -4.05 1.05
C TYR A 89 6.91 -3.71 0.15
N SER A 90 6.00 -2.87 0.66
CA SER A 90 4.80 -2.40 -0.04
C SER A 90 4.13 -1.28 0.75
N TYR A 91 2.90 -0.94 0.36
CA TYR A 91 2.03 0.00 1.05
C TYR A 91 1.04 -0.73 1.94
N PHE A 92 0.87 -0.22 3.17
CA PHE A 92 -0.09 -0.75 4.13
C PHE A 92 -0.94 0.35 4.73
N ASP A 93 -2.22 0.05 4.93
CA ASP A 93 -3.11 0.87 5.75
C ASP A 93 -3.10 0.36 7.19
N TYR A 94 -3.02 1.27 8.13
CA TYR A 94 -3.11 0.98 9.55
C TYR A 94 -4.35 1.63 10.15
N THR A 95 -5.03 0.90 11.02
CA THR A 95 -6.25 1.36 11.69
C THR A 95 -6.15 1.07 13.18
N VAL A 96 -6.58 2.05 14.00
CA VAL A 96 -6.66 1.91 15.46
C VAL A 96 -8.05 2.28 15.95
N TYR A 97 -8.60 1.49 16.88
CA TYR A 97 -9.88 1.75 17.54
C TYR A 97 -9.93 1.19 18.96
N ALA A 98 -10.84 1.75 19.78
CA ALA A 98 -11.11 1.31 21.13
C ALA A 98 -12.30 0.35 21.17
N VAL A 99 -12.33 -0.53 22.17
CA VAL A 99 -13.46 -1.40 22.50
C VAL A 99 -13.88 -1.09 23.94
N ILE A 100 -15.20 -0.86 24.16
CA ILE A 100 -15.79 -0.61 25.49
C ILE A 100 -17.05 -1.48 25.64
N ASP A 101 -17.12 -2.25 26.70
CA ASP A 101 -18.23 -3.20 26.98
C ASP A 101 -18.51 -4.14 25.78
N GLY A 102 -17.46 -4.52 25.04
CA GLY A 102 -17.54 -5.34 23.84
C GLY A 102 -18.03 -4.60 22.61
N VAL A 103 -18.26 -3.27 22.66
CA VAL A 103 -18.66 -2.44 21.53
C VAL A 103 -17.42 -1.82 20.89
N TYR A 104 -17.30 -1.99 19.57
CA TYR A 104 -16.23 -1.39 18.75
C TYR A 104 -16.52 0.10 18.54
N GLY A 105 -15.53 0.94 18.89
CA GLY A 105 -15.59 2.39 18.71
C GLY A 105 -15.38 2.83 17.26
N ASP A 106 -15.39 4.14 17.07
CA ASP A 106 -14.92 4.75 15.83
C ASP A 106 -13.39 4.59 15.70
N PHE A 107 -12.86 4.76 14.49
CA PHE A 107 -11.47 4.41 14.18
C PHE A 107 -10.69 5.56 13.53
N SER A 108 -9.39 5.58 13.77
CA SER A 108 -8.43 6.39 13.02
C SER A 108 -7.62 5.51 12.07
N THR A 109 -7.36 6.02 10.87
CA THR A 109 -6.60 5.30 9.84
C THR A 109 -5.48 6.17 9.28
N VAL A 110 -4.28 5.58 9.16
CA VAL A 110 -3.18 6.11 8.35
C VAL A 110 -3.07 5.21 7.12
N LYS A 111 -3.24 5.82 5.94
CA LYS A 111 -3.27 5.08 4.66
C LYS A 111 -1.96 5.18 3.92
N ASN A 112 -1.69 4.16 3.10
CA ASN A 112 -0.57 4.13 2.17
C ASN A 112 0.79 4.38 2.86
N VAL A 113 1.00 3.79 4.04
CA VAL A 113 2.31 3.78 4.68
C VAL A 113 3.24 2.90 3.86
N PHE A 114 4.29 3.49 3.30
CA PHE A 114 5.22 2.77 2.45
C PHE A 114 6.39 2.20 3.25
N PHE A 115 6.69 0.93 2.98
CA PHE A 115 7.89 0.24 3.45
C PHE A 115 8.72 -0.17 2.25
N GLY A 116 9.99 0.18 2.24
CA GLY A 116 10.93 -0.23 1.21
C GLY A 116 11.81 0.89 0.66
N PRO A 117 12.75 0.53 -0.21
CA PRO A 117 13.60 1.51 -0.88
C PRO A 117 12.80 2.28 -1.95
N SER A 118 13.05 3.58 -2.01
CA SER A 118 12.47 4.50 -2.99
C SER A 118 13.45 5.58 -3.36
N CYS A 119 13.19 6.26 -4.47
CA CYS A 119 13.90 7.46 -4.87
C CYS A 119 12.92 8.58 -5.12
N ASP A 120 13.36 9.82 -4.90
CA ASP A 120 12.54 10.98 -5.14
C ASP A 120 12.52 11.33 -6.65
N TRP A 121 11.34 11.22 -7.24
CA TRP A 121 11.04 11.74 -8.57
C TRP A 121 10.31 13.07 -8.46
N LYS A 122 10.23 13.80 -9.56
CA LYS A 122 9.48 15.07 -9.62
C LYS A 122 8.40 15.00 -10.67
N LEU A 123 7.18 15.34 -10.26
CA LEU A 123 6.09 15.65 -11.19
C LEU A 123 5.89 17.17 -11.22
N ILE A 124 6.04 17.76 -12.38
CA ILE A 124 5.86 19.19 -12.61
C ILE A 124 4.63 19.38 -13.48
N VAL A 125 3.66 20.14 -12.98
CA VAL A 125 2.40 20.40 -13.67
C VAL A 125 2.20 21.90 -13.81
N LYS A 126 1.76 22.32 -14.99
CA LYS A 126 1.30 23.69 -15.26
C LYS A 126 0.03 23.63 -16.11
N THR A 127 -0.99 24.37 -15.71
CA THR A 127 -2.25 24.49 -16.44
C THR A 127 -2.53 25.94 -16.83
N SER A 128 -3.34 26.14 -17.86
CA SER A 128 -3.85 27.46 -18.23
C SER A 128 -5.16 27.81 -17.50
N ASP A 129 -5.71 26.88 -16.71
CA ASP A 129 -6.88 27.13 -15.89
C ASP A 129 -6.50 27.92 -14.64
N SER A 130 -7.22 29.00 -14.35
CA SER A 130 -6.99 29.83 -13.15
C SER A 130 -7.29 29.09 -11.84
N GLU A 131 -8.07 28.02 -11.88
CA GLU A 131 -8.45 27.16 -10.75
C GLU A 131 -7.56 25.92 -10.65
N GLY A 132 -6.48 25.85 -11.43
CA GLY A 132 -5.55 24.73 -11.39
C GLY A 132 -6.03 23.51 -12.17
N MET A 133 -5.87 22.32 -11.61
CA MET A 133 -6.24 21.06 -12.25
C MET A 133 -7.73 20.72 -12.07
N PHE A 134 -8.48 21.52 -11.44
CA PHE A 134 -9.94 21.44 -11.17
C PHE A 134 -10.55 20.04 -11.43
N ASP A 135 -10.97 19.33 -10.36
CA ASP A 135 -11.59 17.99 -10.42
C ASP A 135 -10.85 16.95 -11.29
N THR A 136 -9.58 17.19 -11.55
CA THR A 136 -8.69 16.26 -12.25
C THR A 136 -7.49 15.89 -11.38
N TYR A 137 -7.02 14.64 -11.52
CA TYR A 137 -6.03 14.08 -10.65
C TYR A 137 -5.01 13.27 -11.43
N ILE A 138 -3.76 13.30 -10.96
CA ILE A 138 -2.71 12.36 -11.39
C ILE A 138 -2.54 11.35 -10.27
N ASN A 139 -2.81 10.08 -10.58
CA ASN A 139 -2.65 8.96 -9.68
C ASN A 139 -1.32 8.26 -9.95
N VAL A 140 -0.61 7.88 -8.90
CA VAL A 140 0.65 7.14 -8.98
C VAL A 140 0.44 5.75 -8.38
N PHE A 141 0.91 4.74 -9.11
CA PHE A 141 0.76 3.32 -8.77
C PHE A 141 2.14 2.66 -8.72
N ASP A 142 2.34 1.77 -7.77
CA ASP A 142 3.53 0.94 -7.66
C ASP A 142 3.51 -0.29 -8.59
N HIS A 143 4.56 -1.12 -8.51
CA HIS A 143 4.70 -2.35 -9.30
C HIS A 143 3.62 -3.41 -9.01
N ASN A 144 2.92 -3.32 -7.87
CA ASN A 144 1.80 -4.18 -7.50
C ASN A 144 0.44 -3.59 -7.91
N ASN A 145 0.43 -2.50 -8.70
CA ASN A 145 -0.75 -1.70 -9.06
C ASN A 145 -1.50 -1.11 -7.84
N VAL A 146 -0.82 -0.91 -6.74
CA VAL A 146 -1.37 -0.19 -5.59
C VAL A 146 -1.29 1.30 -5.86
N LYS A 147 -2.45 1.98 -5.87
CA LYS A 147 -2.51 3.43 -5.94
C LYS A 147 -2.10 4.01 -4.58
N TYR A 148 -0.92 4.61 -4.53
CA TYR A 148 -0.41 5.15 -3.27
C TYR A 148 -0.41 6.68 -3.20
N MET A 149 -0.59 7.36 -4.34
CA MET A 149 -0.61 8.81 -4.37
C MET A 149 -1.66 9.33 -5.35
N THR A 150 -2.34 10.40 -4.97
CA THR A 150 -3.27 11.15 -5.82
C THR A 150 -2.90 12.61 -5.71
N LEU A 151 -2.60 13.24 -6.84
CA LEU A 151 -2.05 14.59 -6.93
C LEU A 151 -2.98 15.49 -7.73
N SER A 152 -3.20 16.69 -7.22
CA SER A 152 -3.91 17.77 -7.90
C SER A 152 -3.29 19.12 -7.49
N SER A 153 -3.57 20.17 -8.24
CA SER A 153 -3.11 21.51 -7.95
C SER A 153 -4.26 22.52 -8.15
N ASP A 154 -4.44 23.41 -7.17
CA ASP A 154 -5.41 24.50 -7.21
C ASP A 154 -4.82 25.80 -7.79
N SER A 155 -3.70 25.71 -8.48
CA SER A 155 -2.98 26.87 -9.01
C SER A 155 -2.69 26.73 -10.51
N SER A 156 -2.85 27.83 -11.25
CA SER A 156 -2.39 27.94 -12.64
C SER A 156 -0.87 28.12 -12.77
N ASP A 157 -0.18 28.39 -11.66
CA ASP A 157 1.27 28.43 -11.63
C ASP A 157 1.87 27.02 -11.76
N THR A 158 3.14 26.97 -12.08
CA THR A 158 3.87 25.70 -12.10
C THR A 158 3.93 25.11 -10.70
N THR A 159 3.33 23.93 -10.52
CA THR A 159 3.38 23.18 -9.27
C THR A 159 4.34 21.99 -9.43
N THR A 160 5.20 21.78 -8.47
CA THR A 160 6.12 20.63 -8.42
C THR A 160 5.77 19.76 -7.22
N PHE A 161 5.63 18.47 -7.47
CA PHE A 161 5.41 17.44 -6.47
C PHE A 161 6.68 16.57 -6.40
N ASP A 162 7.22 16.40 -5.20
CA ASP A 162 8.22 15.38 -4.92
C ASP A 162 7.49 14.05 -4.66
N ILE A 163 7.88 13.00 -5.39
CA ILE A 163 7.20 11.71 -5.37
C ILE A 163 8.21 10.66 -4.96
N PRO A 164 8.08 10.04 -3.77
CA PRO A 164 8.86 8.88 -3.42
C PRO A 164 8.38 7.70 -4.30
N VAL A 165 9.21 7.31 -5.25
CA VAL A 165 8.89 6.22 -6.20
C VAL A 165 9.59 4.95 -5.75
N PRO A 166 8.83 3.89 -5.40
CA PRO A 166 9.38 2.58 -5.09
C PRO A 166 10.17 1.99 -6.24
N PHE A 167 11.06 1.06 -5.95
CA PHE A 167 11.73 0.27 -6.99
C PHE A 167 10.72 -0.56 -7.78
N GLY A 168 11.08 -0.85 -9.03
CA GLY A 168 10.26 -1.59 -9.96
C GLY A 168 9.35 -0.70 -10.81
N ASN A 169 8.30 -1.28 -11.37
CA ASN A 169 7.41 -0.57 -12.27
C ASN A 169 6.59 0.50 -11.53
N VAL A 170 6.62 1.72 -12.06
CA VAL A 170 5.76 2.82 -11.64
C VAL A 170 4.83 3.20 -12.78
N CYS A 171 3.58 3.50 -12.46
CA CYS A 171 2.59 3.94 -13.43
C CYS A 171 1.97 5.27 -12.99
N PHE A 172 1.76 6.17 -13.95
CA PHE A 172 1.03 7.43 -13.76
C PHE A 172 -0.26 7.38 -14.55
N GLY A 173 -1.37 7.57 -13.84
CA GLY A 173 -2.71 7.57 -14.41
C GLY A 173 -3.36 8.94 -14.35
N TRP A 174 -4.29 9.18 -15.27
CA TRP A 174 -5.09 10.39 -15.32
C TRP A 174 -6.53 10.06 -14.95
N GLU A 175 -7.09 10.82 -14.03
CA GLU A 175 -8.47 10.68 -13.58
C GLU A 175 -9.15 12.06 -13.59
N THR A 176 -10.40 12.12 -14.08
CA THR A 176 -11.25 13.30 -13.98
C THR A 176 -12.64 12.89 -13.52
N THR A 177 -13.22 13.68 -12.63
CA THR A 177 -14.62 13.54 -12.18
C THR A 177 -15.58 14.35 -13.03
N GLU A 178 -15.06 15.25 -13.89
CA GLU A 178 -15.88 16.05 -14.80
C GLU A 178 -16.36 15.25 -16.01
N PRO A 179 -17.65 15.36 -16.39
CA PRO A 179 -18.20 14.61 -17.51
C PRO A 179 -17.71 15.11 -18.88
N GLU A 180 -17.23 16.34 -18.97
CA GLU A 180 -16.61 16.91 -20.17
C GLU A 180 -15.24 17.49 -19.82
N PRO A 181 -14.15 16.92 -20.38
CA PRO A 181 -12.81 17.43 -20.11
C PRO A 181 -12.71 18.86 -20.65
N HIS A 182 -12.36 19.78 -19.76
CA HIS A 182 -12.12 21.17 -20.10
C HIS A 182 -11.03 21.29 -21.18
N LEU A 183 -11.21 22.24 -22.11
CA LEU A 183 -10.26 22.51 -23.22
C LEU A 183 -9.00 23.28 -22.75
N TYR A 184 -8.79 23.37 -21.43
CA TYR A 184 -7.60 24.01 -20.88
C TYR A 184 -6.33 23.25 -21.28
N SER A 185 -5.28 24.00 -21.49
CA SER A 185 -3.98 23.41 -21.76
C SER A 185 -3.32 22.95 -20.47
N ILE A 186 -2.63 21.83 -20.55
CA ILE A 186 -1.81 21.28 -19.46
C ILE A 186 -0.44 20.93 -20.01
N ASN A 187 0.59 21.24 -19.23
CA ASN A 187 1.93 20.71 -19.41
C ASN A 187 2.27 19.83 -18.20
N ILE A 188 2.71 18.60 -18.48
CA ILE A 188 3.15 17.63 -17.48
C ILE A 188 4.58 17.25 -17.82
N VAL A 189 5.49 17.37 -16.86
CA VAL A 189 6.86 16.88 -16.97
C VAL A 189 7.12 15.95 -15.78
N ILE A 190 7.64 14.74 -16.06
CA ILE A 190 8.09 13.82 -15.02
C ILE A 190 9.61 13.69 -15.15
N LYS A 191 10.30 13.85 -14.05
CA LYS A 191 11.73 13.69 -13.91
C LYS A 191 12.03 12.57 -12.93
N ASP A 192 13.01 11.75 -13.27
CA ASP A 192 13.51 10.70 -12.39
C ASP A 192 14.45 11.24 -11.29
N SER A 193 15.06 10.33 -10.52
CA SER A 193 15.99 10.67 -9.44
C SER A 193 17.28 11.35 -9.90
N ASP A 194 17.66 11.22 -11.17
CA ASP A 194 18.82 11.87 -11.79
C ASP A 194 18.47 13.24 -12.39
N ASP A 195 17.24 13.72 -12.14
CA ASP A 195 16.66 14.97 -12.70
C ASP A 195 16.52 14.95 -14.25
N GLU A 196 16.56 13.73 -14.85
CA GLU A 196 16.35 13.54 -16.28
C GLU A 196 14.85 13.50 -16.59
N VAL A 197 14.46 14.11 -17.73
CA VAL A 197 13.06 14.10 -18.16
C VAL A 197 12.73 12.74 -18.77
N VAL A 198 11.89 11.97 -18.07
CA VAL A 198 11.43 10.64 -18.51
C VAL A 198 10.07 10.67 -19.19
N TYR A 199 9.30 11.74 -18.99
CA TYR A 199 8.03 11.98 -19.67
C TYR A 199 7.74 13.48 -19.81
N GLU A 200 7.19 13.87 -20.97
CA GLU A 200 6.69 15.22 -21.20
C GLU A 200 5.41 15.16 -22.03
N TYR A 201 4.40 15.90 -21.60
CA TYR A 201 3.15 16.09 -22.33
C TYR A 201 2.78 17.57 -22.33
N THR A 202 2.46 18.09 -23.53
CA THR A 202 1.89 19.44 -23.71
C THR A 202 0.66 19.31 -24.60
N GLY A 203 -0.49 19.63 -24.06
CA GLY A 203 -1.74 19.48 -24.78
C GLY A 203 -2.93 20.04 -23.99
N ASN A 204 -4.09 19.49 -24.24
CA ASN A 204 -5.28 19.76 -23.43
C ASN A 204 -5.68 18.50 -22.64
N TYR A 205 -6.55 18.67 -21.66
CA TYR A 205 -7.03 17.56 -20.83
C TYR A 205 -7.70 16.44 -21.64
N ALA A 206 -8.37 16.79 -22.76
CA ALA A 206 -9.02 15.79 -23.63
C ALA A 206 -8.03 14.86 -24.35
N GLY A 207 -6.76 15.22 -24.44
CA GLY A 207 -5.70 14.39 -25.02
C GLY A 207 -5.13 13.35 -24.06
N LEU A 208 -5.45 13.41 -22.78
CA LEU A 208 -5.04 12.43 -21.79
C LEU A 208 -6.12 11.33 -21.66
N PRO A 209 -5.73 10.05 -21.48
CA PRO A 209 -6.67 8.95 -21.35
C PRO A 209 -7.39 9.04 -20.01
N SER A 210 -8.67 9.46 -19.99
CA SER A 210 -9.48 9.47 -18.76
C SER A 210 -9.60 8.08 -18.16
N GLY A 211 -9.26 7.96 -16.87
CA GLY A 211 -9.25 6.67 -16.15
C GLY A 211 -8.15 5.72 -16.62
N GLY A 212 -7.18 6.17 -17.40
CA GLY A 212 -6.11 5.37 -17.99
C GLY A 212 -4.71 5.75 -17.51
N ILE A 213 -3.78 4.83 -17.75
CA ILE A 213 -2.35 5.06 -17.53
C ILE A 213 -1.80 5.79 -18.75
N PHE A 214 -1.13 6.93 -18.54
CA PHE A 214 -0.48 7.69 -19.60
C PHE A 214 1.04 7.55 -19.65
N PHE A 215 1.66 7.08 -18.54
CA PHE A 215 3.10 6.84 -18.47
C PHE A 215 3.41 5.65 -17.59
N LYS A 216 4.42 4.86 -17.99
CA LYS A 216 4.99 3.74 -17.23
C LYS A 216 6.50 3.76 -17.35
N ALA A 217 7.18 3.46 -16.26
CA ALA A 217 8.62 3.28 -16.23
C ALA A 217 9.02 2.22 -15.20
N ASN A 218 10.25 1.71 -15.32
CA ASN A 218 10.87 0.90 -14.27
C ASN A 218 11.85 1.81 -13.50
N ASN A 219 11.63 1.97 -12.20
CA ASN A 219 12.49 2.76 -11.35
C ASN A 219 13.65 1.90 -10.81
N THR A 220 14.87 2.31 -11.12
CA THR A 220 16.12 1.69 -10.66
C THR A 220 17.00 2.66 -9.86
N CYS A 221 16.48 3.83 -9.51
CA CYS A 221 17.23 4.91 -8.84
C CYS A 221 18.54 5.29 -9.57
N GLY A 222 18.51 5.32 -10.91
CA GLY A 222 19.69 5.67 -11.72
C GLY A 222 20.73 4.56 -11.84
N GLY A 223 20.50 3.38 -11.24
CA GLY A 223 21.39 2.21 -11.33
C GLY A 223 20.93 1.18 -12.36
N GLU A 224 21.83 0.31 -12.77
CA GLU A 224 21.48 -0.94 -13.46
C GLU A 224 21.11 -1.99 -12.42
N ILE A 225 20.13 -2.87 -12.73
CA ILE A 225 19.81 -4.01 -11.87
C ILE A 225 21.03 -4.92 -11.85
N ASP A 226 21.58 -5.16 -10.64
CA ASP A 226 22.87 -5.77 -10.41
C ASP A 226 22.78 -7.26 -10.03
N CYS A 227 21.60 -7.85 -10.16
CA CYS A 227 21.40 -9.28 -9.92
C CYS A 227 20.54 -9.93 -11.01
N GLU A 228 20.63 -11.27 -11.08
CA GLU A 228 19.97 -12.07 -12.12
C GLU A 228 18.56 -12.53 -11.69
N VAL A 229 17.73 -12.81 -12.68
CA VAL A 229 16.39 -13.39 -12.49
C VAL A 229 16.52 -14.77 -11.84
N PRO A 230 15.74 -15.06 -10.78
CA PRO A 230 15.68 -16.42 -10.21
C PRO A 230 15.24 -17.46 -11.25
N THR A 231 15.80 -18.66 -11.16
CA THR A 231 15.54 -19.75 -12.11
C THR A 231 15.18 -21.04 -11.38
N ASN A 232 14.73 -22.05 -12.14
CA ASN A 232 14.42 -23.39 -11.62
C ASN A 232 13.42 -23.36 -10.44
N LEU A 233 12.39 -22.52 -10.55
CA LEU A 233 11.32 -22.49 -9.56
C LEU A 233 10.60 -23.84 -9.52
N GLU A 234 10.59 -24.47 -8.36
CA GLU A 234 9.94 -25.75 -8.10
C GLU A 234 9.03 -25.65 -6.87
N TYR A 235 8.12 -26.61 -6.68
CA TYR A 235 7.33 -26.72 -5.47
C TYR A 235 7.23 -28.15 -4.95
N THR A 236 7.07 -28.25 -3.63
CA THR A 236 6.60 -29.47 -2.94
C THR A 236 5.37 -29.16 -2.10
N ILE A 237 4.62 -30.18 -1.73
CA ILE A 237 3.47 -30.02 -0.83
C ILE A 237 3.80 -30.70 0.48
N GLU A 238 3.87 -29.90 1.54
CA GLU A 238 4.15 -30.36 2.90
C GLU A 238 3.03 -29.94 3.87
N ASN A 239 2.38 -30.91 4.50
CA ASN A 239 1.26 -30.68 5.42
C ASN A 239 0.10 -29.84 4.83
N GLY A 240 -0.05 -29.85 3.49
CA GLY A 240 -1.08 -29.08 2.79
C GLY A 240 -0.63 -27.66 2.39
N ASN A 241 0.58 -27.28 2.72
CA ASN A 241 1.20 -26.00 2.32
C ASN A 241 2.06 -26.21 1.07
N PHE A 242 2.21 -25.17 0.26
CA PHE A 242 3.13 -25.19 -0.88
C PHE A 242 4.48 -24.63 -0.45
N VAL A 243 5.51 -25.46 -0.51
CA VAL A 243 6.89 -25.05 -0.27
C VAL A 243 7.57 -24.83 -1.62
N LEU A 244 7.86 -23.56 -1.92
CA LEU A 244 8.54 -23.11 -3.12
C LEU A 244 10.05 -23.12 -2.89
N THR A 245 10.83 -23.50 -3.91
CA THR A 245 12.29 -23.41 -3.93
C THR A 245 12.74 -22.95 -5.30
N TRP A 246 13.84 -22.23 -5.38
CA TRP A 246 14.42 -21.73 -6.63
C TRP A 246 15.92 -21.62 -6.55
N ASP A 247 16.54 -21.49 -7.71
CA ASP A 247 17.97 -21.19 -7.81
C ASP A 247 18.16 -19.69 -8.01
N SER A 248 19.17 -19.13 -7.36
CA SER A 248 19.63 -17.78 -7.60
C SER A 248 21.16 -17.75 -7.56
N PRO A 249 21.80 -17.23 -8.62
CA PRO A 249 23.25 -17.10 -8.64
C PRO A 249 23.75 -16.00 -7.71
N ASP A 250 22.89 -15.04 -7.39
CA ASP A 250 23.16 -13.86 -6.60
C ASP A 250 22.49 -13.93 -5.22
N ASN A 251 22.92 -13.07 -4.30
CA ASN A 251 22.28 -12.86 -3.01
C ASN A 251 21.72 -11.43 -3.00
N PRO A 252 20.49 -11.22 -3.49
CA PRO A 252 19.90 -9.89 -3.63
C PRO A 252 19.77 -9.21 -2.27
N LYS A 253 20.05 -7.90 -2.21
CA LYS A 253 20.12 -7.12 -0.96
C LYS A 253 18.80 -7.19 -0.16
N TYR A 254 17.68 -7.10 -0.85
CA TYR A 254 16.35 -7.09 -0.21
C TYR A 254 15.67 -8.47 -0.22
N GLY A 255 16.27 -9.49 -0.86
CA GLY A 255 15.74 -10.86 -0.95
C GLY A 255 14.89 -11.06 -2.20
N TYR A 256 13.82 -11.82 -2.07
CA TYR A 256 12.97 -12.25 -3.18
C TYR A 256 11.54 -11.89 -2.93
N ASN A 257 10.85 -11.41 -3.95
CA ASN A 257 9.40 -11.24 -3.96
C ASN A 257 8.75 -12.52 -4.51
N ILE A 258 7.74 -13.03 -3.83
CA ILE A 258 7.01 -14.23 -4.23
C ILE A 258 5.59 -13.83 -4.63
N TYR A 259 5.20 -14.24 -5.84
CA TYR A 259 3.89 -13.94 -6.40
C TYR A 259 3.07 -15.23 -6.55
N ARG A 260 1.77 -15.10 -6.30
CA ARG A 260 0.76 -16.10 -6.62
C ARG A 260 -0.34 -15.43 -7.44
N ASP A 261 -0.60 -15.94 -8.64
CA ASP A 261 -1.59 -15.40 -9.58
C ASP A 261 -1.37 -13.89 -9.82
N ASP A 262 -0.11 -13.50 -10.09
CA ASP A 262 0.38 -12.12 -10.30
C ASP A 262 0.24 -11.18 -9.09
N LYS A 263 -0.07 -11.70 -7.90
CA LYS A 263 -0.13 -10.92 -6.67
C LYS A 263 1.04 -11.24 -5.77
N LEU A 264 1.70 -10.20 -5.26
CA LEU A 264 2.71 -10.35 -4.20
C LEU A 264 2.06 -10.97 -2.96
N ILE A 265 2.59 -12.11 -2.50
CA ILE A 265 2.09 -12.84 -1.32
C ILE A 265 3.10 -12.86 -0.17
N GLY A 266 4.35 -12.51 -0.43
CA GLY A 266 5.38 -12.47 0.60
C GLY A 266 6.77 -12.20 0.04
N MET A 267 7.71 -12.12 0.96
CA MET A 267 9.14 -12.01 0.67
C MET A 267 9.93 -13.07 1.42
N SER A 268 11.10 -13.42 0.90
CA SER A 268 12.07 -14.30 1.56
C SER A 268 13.48 -13.78 1.38
N LYS A 269 14.32 -13.92 2.38
CA LYS A 269 15.77 -13.71 2.27
C LYS A 269 16.50 -14.95 1.77
N GLU A 270 15.82 -16.09 1.84
CA GLU A 270 16.34 -17.40 1.42
C GLU A 270 15.71 -17.80 0.08
N THR A 271 16.30 -18.76 -0.61
CA THR A 271 15.77 -19.33 -1.87
C THR A 271 14.63 -20.35 -1.65
N THR A 272 13.82 -20.11 -0.64
CA THR A 272 12.63 -20.90 -0.30
C THR A 272 11.55 -20.04 0.33
N PHE A 273 10.29 -20.42 0.12
CA PHE A 273 9.13 -19.78 0.73
C PHE A 273 8.02 -20.80 0.93
N THR A 274 7.31 -20.72 2.06
CA THR A 274 6.15 -21.57 2.33
C THR A 274 4.87 -20.74 2.24
N ASP A 275 4.01 -21.08 1.28
CA ASP A 275 2.66 -20.53 1.18
C ASP A 275 1.69 -21.40 2.00
N GLU A 276 1.30 -20.88 3.17
CA GLU A 276 0.49 -21.63 4.16
C GLU A 276 -1.02 -21.54 3.89
N ASN A 277 -1.47 -20.48 3.24
CA ASN A 277 -2.90 -20.18 3.08
C ASN A 277 -3.34 -20.24 1.62
N VAL A 278 -2.93 -21.29 0.90
CA VAL A 278 -3.31 -21.45 -0.52
C VAL A 278 -4.80 -21.76 -0.62
N PRO A 279 -5.62 -20.99 -1.36
CA PRO A 279 -6.99 -21.36 -1.65
C PRO A 279 -7.09 -22.67 -2.42
N TYR A 280 -8.28 -23.30 -2.43
CA TYR A 280 -8.49 -24.44 -3.31
C TYR A 280 -8.57 -23.99 -4.77
N GLY A 281 -7.93 -24.73 -5.66
CA GLY A 281 -7.89 -24.42 -7.08
C GLY A 281 -6.51 -24.55 -7.68
N GLY A 282 -6.37 -24.11 -8.92
CA GLY A 282 -5.08 -23.97 -9.60
C GLY A 282 -4.49 -22.60 -9.33
N HIS A 283 -3.21 -22.54 -8.97
CA HIS A 283 -2.46 -21.32 -8.71
C HIS A 283 -1.11 -21.37 -9.43
N CYS A 284 -0.69 -20.24 -9.99
CA CYS A 284 0.60 -20.09 -10.61
C CYS A 284 1.50 -19.21 -9.75
N TYR A 285 2.77 -19.59 -9.65
CA TYR A 285 3.77 -18.90 -8.84
C TYR A 285 4.91 -18.41 -9.70
N SER A 286 5.43 -17.25 -9.37
CA SER A 286 6.67 -16.69 -9.89
C SER A 286 7.45 -15.99 -8.79
N VAL A 287 8.75 -15.79 -9.01
CA VAL A 287 9.67 -15.16 -8.07
C VAL A 287 10.52 -14.13 -8.78
N SER A 288 10.71 -12.96 -8.20
CA SER A 288 11.69 -11.97 -8.66
C SER A 288 12.73 -11.69 -7.58
N ALA A 289 13.92 -11.31 -7.98
CA ALA A 289 14.97 -10.85 -7.07
C ALA A 289 14.80 -9.34 -6.82
N PHE A 290 14.90 -8.94 -5.55
CA PHE A 290 14.88 -7.55 -5.13
C PHE A 290 16.30 -7.11 -4.77
N CYS A 291 16.95 -6.48 -5.75
CA CYS A 291 18.35 -6.11 -5.76
C CYS A 291 18.59 -4.74 -5.10
N GLU A 292 19.84 -4.29 -5.02
CA GLU A 292 20.15 -2.97 -4.47
C GLU A 292 19.56 -1.82 -5.30
N ASN A 293 19.48 -2.00 -6.62
CA ASN A 293 19.06 -0.95 -7.57
C ASN A 293 17.77 -1.28 -8.33
N GLY A 294 16.94 -2.20 -7.84
CA GLY A 294 15.67 -2.51 -8.50
C GLY A 294 15.17 -3.93 -8.30
N ILE A 295 14.13 -4.26 -9.02
CA ILE A 295 13.49 -5.59 -9.00
C ILE A 295 13.68 -6.21 -10.38
N THR A 296 14.16 -7.45 -10.44
CA THR A 296 14.27 -8.19 -11.71
C THR A 296 12.90 -8.50 -12.31
N GLU A 297 12.88 -8.92 -13.56
CA GLU A 297 11.71 -9.60 -14.09
C GLU A 297 11.40 -10.87 -13.27
N ASN A 298 10.16 -11.34 -13.37
CA ASN A 298 9.77 -12.58 -12.72
C ASN A 298 10.43 -13.78 -13.39
N SER A 299 10.70 -14.84 -12.61
CA SER A 299 11.07 -16.15 -13.11
C SER A 299 10.01 -16.72 -14.05
N ASP A 300 10.30 -17.81 -14.74
CA ASP A 300 9.28 -18.64 -15.35
C ASP A 300 8.26 -19.08 -14.30
N GLU A 301 6.98 -19.13 -14.71
CA GLU A 301 5.90 -19.53 -13.81
C GLU A 301 5.87 -21.04 -13.63
N ILE A 302 5.52 -21.47 -12.41
CA ILE A 302 5.13 -22.84 -12.11
C ILE A 302 3.70 -22.88 -11.58
N CYS A 303 2.85 -23.73 -12.17
CA CYS A 303 1.46 -23.84 -11.73
C CYS A 303 1.23 -25.15 -10.96
N ALA A 304 0.52 -25.02 -9.86
CA ALA A 304 0.17 -26.10 -8.94
C ALA A 304 -1.32 -26.12 -8.65
N GLN A 305 -1.85 -27.27 -8.27
CA GLN A 305 -3.27 -27.42 -7.93
C GLN A 305 -3.46 -27.92 -6.52
N ARG A 306 -4.17 -27.14 -5.70
CA ARG A 306 -4.66 -27.59 -4.39
C ARG A 306 -6.02 -28.28 -4.59
N SER A 307 -6.03 -29.61 -4.48
CA SER A 307 -7.25 -30.42 -4.57
C SER A 307 -7.86 -30.66 -3.19
N LEU A 308 -9.20 -30.65 -3.12
CA LEU A 308 -9.90 -31.24 -1.97
C LEU A 308 -9.62 -32.75 -1.98
N VAL A 309 -8.91 -33.25 -0.98
CA VAL A 309 -8.88 -34.70 -0.74
C VAL A 309 -10.24 -35.05 -0.13
N CYS A 310 -11.17 -35.55 -0.94
CA CYS A 310 -12.34 -36.21 -0.39
C CYS A 310 -11.85 -37.46 0.32
N GLY A 311 -11.78 -37.38 1.67
CA GLY A 311 -11.53 -38.58 2.49
C GLY A 311 -12.60 -39.62 2.21
N LEU A 312 -12.18 -40.83 1.84
CA LEU A 312 -13.00 -42.03 1.76
C LEU A 312 -13.34 -42.53 3.16
#